data_137a58fc9b251989f96d4dd2034a6ce5
#
_entry.id   137a58fc9b251989f96d4dd2034a6ce5
#
_cell.length_a   1.000
_cell.length_b   1.000
_cell.length_c   1.000
_cell.angle_alpha   90.00
_cell.angle_beta   90.00
_cell.angle_gamma   90.00
#
_symmetry.space_group_name_H-M   'P 1'
#
loop_
_entity.id
_entity.type
_entity.pdbx_description
1 polymer ?
#
loop_
_entity_poly.entity_id
_entity_poly.type
_entity_poly.pdbx_seq_one_letter_code
_entity_poly.pdbx_strand_id
1 'polypeptide(L)'
;MNHRTVALLLFANLLLSACIVGAYAHWFAPSTSPALAVLDVGELYRLKETQVATVLVKRDASNEDRAQALKRAAAFGLEVTRLIESLPEECRCLILARGAIVGPAAQLPDLTPEVRRRLGL
;
A
#
# COMPACT_ATOMS: atom_id res chain seq x y z
N MET A 1 14.55 -55.32 22.06
CA MET A 1 15.05 -54.27 21.15
C MET A 1 16.25 -53.61 21.83
N ASN A 2 17.42 -53.60 21.20
CA ASN A 2 18.65 -53.09 21.84
C ASN A 2 18.53 -51.55 21.99
N HIS A 3 18.92 -51.00 23.15
CA HIS A 3 18.91 -49.54 23.38
C HIS A 3 19.65 -48.75 22.29
N ARG A 4 20.69 -49.32 21.70
CA ARG A 4 21.44 -48.74 20.58
C ARG A 4 20.56 -48.59 19.33
N THR A 5 19.72 -49.58 19.01
CA THR A 5 18.81 -49.54 17.83
C THR A 5 17.71 -48.49 18.02
N VAL A 6 17.16 -48.37 19.23
CA VAL A 6 16.16 -47.36 19.58
C VAL A 6 16.76 -45.95 19.47
N ALA A 7 17.97 -45.77 20.00
CA ALA A 7 18.66 -44.48 19.94
C ALA A 7 18.98 -44.07 18.49
N LEU A 8 19.42 -45.02 17.65
CA LEU A 8 19.67 -44.77 16.22
C LEU A 8 18.39 -44.39 15.45
N LEU A 9 17.26 -45.05 15.72
CA LEU A 9 15.99 -44.73 15.09
C LEU A 9 15.47 -43.35 15.49
N LEU A 10 15.59 -43.00 16.78
CA LEU A 10 15.21 -41.67 17.27
C LEU A 10 16.06 -40.56 16.65
N PHE A 11 17.37 -40.79 16.58
CA PHE A 11 18.31 -39.85 15.95
C PHE A 11 18.05 -39.68 14.45
N ALA A 12 17.80 -40.76 13.71
CA ALA A 12 17.45 -40.69 12.30
C ALA A 12 16.12 -39.95 12.07
N ASN A 13 15.12 -40.17 12.92
CA ASN A 13 13.83 -39.44 12.84
C ASN A 13 14.00 -37.94 13.12
N LEU A 14 14.82 -37.59 14.14
CA LEU A 14 15.12 -36.18 14.46
C LEU A 14 15.81 -35.47 13.28
N LEU A 15 16.82 -36.13 12.68
CA LEU A 15 17.50 -35.58 11.50
C LEU A 15 16.56 -35.40 10.31
N LEU A 16 15.73 -36.39 10.03
CA LEU A 16 14.75 -36.30 8.95
C LEU A 16 13.77 -35.15 9.15
N SER A 17 13.25 -35.03 10.37
CA SER A 17 12.34 -33.91 10.72
C SER A 17 13.03 -32.55 10.59
N ALA A 18 14.26 -32.42 11.04
CA ALA A 18 15.04 -31.19 10.90
C ALA A 18 15.30 -30.83 9.44
N CYS A 19 15.62 -31.81 8.59
CA CYS A 19 15.78 -31.61 7.15
C CYS A 19 14.49 -31.14 6.46
N ILE A 20 13.35 -31.75 6.80
CA ILE A 20 12.05 -31.37 6.24
C ILE A 20 11.68 -29.93 6.64
N VAL A 21 11.81 -29.58 7.92
CA VAL A 21 11.51 -28.23 8.42
C VAL A 21 12.47 -27.20 7.81
N GLY A 22 13.76 -27.54 7.71
CA GLY A 22 14.77 -26.67 7.09
C GLY A 22 14.50 -26.44 5.60
N ALA A 23 14.15 -27.47 4.86
CA ALA A 23 13.79 -27.37 3.45
C ALA A 23 12.50 -26.53 3.27
N TYR A 24 11.49 -26.75 4.11
CA TYR A 24 10.26 -25.95 4.09
C TYR A 24 10.55 -24.48 4.38
N ALA A 25 11.31 -24.18 5.42
CA ALA A 25 11.68 -22.81 5.77
C ALA A 25 12.49 -22.12 4.67
N HIS A 26 13.35 -22.86 3.97
CA HIS A 26 14.17 -22.32 2.89
C HIS A 26 13.36 -22.06 1.60
N TRP A 27 12.42 -22.94 1.26
CA TRP A 27 11.74 -22.90 -0.03
C TRP A 27 10.34 -22.30 0.01
N PHE A 28 9.64 -22.37 1.14
CA PHE A 28 8.23 -21.96 1.26
C PHE A 28 7.99 -20.86 2.28
N ALA A 29 8.89 -20.59 3.23
CA ALA A 29 8.72 -19.46 4.11
C ALA A 29 8.87 -18.17 3.31
N PRO A 30 7.86 -17.28 3.29
CA PRO A 30 7.97 -16.01 2.62
C PRO A 30 9.10 -15.20 3.26
N SER A 31 10.15 -14.99 2.49
CA SER A 31 11.41 -14.38 2.96
C SER A 31 11.31 -12.89 3.28
N THR A 32 10.15 -12.25 3.05
CA THR A 32 9.94 -10.83 3.36
C THR A 32 8.47 -10.58 3.67
N SER A 33 8.20 -10.03 4.85
CA SER A 33 6.94 -9.35 5.09
C SER A 33 6.79 -8.28 4.01
N PRO A 34 5.62 -8.15 3.35
CA PRO A 34 5.42 -7.11 2.35
C PRO A 34 5.73 -5.76 2.99
N ALA A 35 6.49 -4.93 2.30
CA ALA A 35 6.70 -3.55 2.72
C ALA A 35 5.33 -2.87 2.82
N LEU A 36 5.09 -2.14 3.90
CA LEU A 36 3.85 -1.41 4.12
C LEU A 36 4.09 0.07 3.83
N ALA A 37 3.14 0.72 3.18
CA ALA A 37 3.15 2.16 2.96
C ALA A 37 1.78 2.76 3.29
N VAL A 38 1.73 4.04 3.56
CA VAL A 38 0.50 4.75 3.93
C VAL A 38 0.11 5.73 2.83
N LEU A 39 -1.19 5.85 2.57
CA LEU A 39 -1.76 6.83 1.66
C LEU A 39 -2.99 7.49 2.30
N ASP A 40 -3.00 8.83 2.36
CA ASP A 40 -4.16 9.60 2.79
C ASP A 40 -5.01 10.03 1.59
N VAL A 41 -5.91 9.15 1.18
CA VAL A 41 -6.85 9.42 0.09
C VAL A 41 -7.79 10.58 0.44
N GLY A 42 -8.16 10.72 1.71
CA GLY A 42 -9.02 11.81 2.19
C GLY A 42 -8.36 13.18 2.00
N GLU A 43 -7.05 13.29 2.25
CA GLU A 43 -6.30 14.52 1.99
C GLU A 43 -6.35 14.90 0.50
N LEU A 44 -6.14 13.93 -0.41
CA LEU A 44 -6.18 14.18 -1.85
C LEU A 44 -7.52 14.76 -2.31
N TYR A 45 -8.62 14.18 -1.83
CA TYR A 45 -9.96 14.68 -2.16
C TYR A 45 -10.20 16.08 -1.59
N ARG A 46 -9.82 16.35 -0.35
CA ARG A 46 -9.96 17.70 0.26
C ARG A 46 -9.17 18.76 -0.50
N LEU A 47 -7.95 18.42 -0.94
CA LEU A 47 -7.15 19.34 -1.75
C LEU A 47 -7.81 19.63 -3.09
N LYS A 48 -8.37 18.62 -3.74
CA LYS A 48 -9.10 18.79 -5.01
C LYS A 48 -10.36 19.62 -4.85
N GLU A 49 -11.15 19.38 -3.81
CA GLU A 49 -12.32 20.17 -3.48
C GLU A 49 -11.97 21.64 -3.27
N THR A 50 -10.91 21.93 -2.52
CA THR A 50 -10.42 23.30 -2.29
C THR A 50 -10.00 23.95 -3.61
N GLN A 51 -9.29 23.23 -4.47
CA GLN A 51 -8.87 23.74 -5.77
C GLN A 51 -10.08 24.09 -6.66
N VAL A 52 -11.08 23.23 -6.72
CA VAL A 52 -12.30 23.46 -7.50
C VAL A 52 -13.11 24.61 -6.90
N ALA A 53 -13.32 24.63 -5.59
CA ALA A 53 -14.04 25.68 -4.90
C ALA A 53 -13.42 27.07 -5.15
N THR A 54 -12.09 27.17 -5.14
CA THR A 54 -11.38 28.41 -5.44
C THR A 54 -11.72 28.95 -6.83
N VAL A 55 -11.82 28.08 -7.85
CA VAL A 55 -12.22 28.50 -9.20
C VAL A 55 -13.70 28.93 -9.25
N LEU A 56 -14.59 28.17 -8.57
CA LEU A 56 -16.02 28.42 -8.61
C LEU A 56 -16.42 29.76 -7.93
N VAL A 57 -15.73 30.17 -6.85
CA VAL A 57 -16.03 31.41 -6.11
C VAL A 57 -15.30 32.62 -6.68
N LYS A 58 -14.39 32.47 -7.60
CA LYS A 58 -13.64 33.56 -8.21
C LYS A 58 -14.56 34.41 -9.06
N ARG A 59 -14.62 35.72 -8.78
CA ARG A 59 -15.57 36.65 -9.42
C ARG A 59 -15.34 36.83 -10.93
N ASP A 60 -14.10 36.75 -11.37
CA ASP A 60 -13.64 36.92 -12.74
C ASP A 60 -13.55 35.60 -13.52
N ALA A 61 -13.92 34.48 -12.91
CA ALA A 61 -13.93 33.19 -13.60
C ALA A 61 -15.08 33.16 -14.63
N SER A 62 -14.74 32.79 -15.85
CA SER A 62 -15.72 32.59 -16.92
C SER A 62 -16.61 31.35 -16.63
N ASN A 63 -17.76 31.28 -17.31
CA ASN A 63 -18.57 30.06 -17.26
C ASN A 63 -17.83 28.84 -17.78
N GLU A 64 -16.93 29.05 -18.73
CA GLU A 64 -16.09 28.00 -19.31
C GLU A 64 -15.06 27.49 -18.31
N ASP A 65 -14.40 28.38 -17.54
CA ASP A 65 -13.47 27.99 -16.46
C ASP A 65 -14.17 27.14 -15.40
N ARG A 66 -15.38 27.54 -15.00
CA ARG A 66 -16.21 26.81 -14.04
C ARG A 66 -16.61 25.43 -14.56
N ALA A 67 -17.08 25.36 -15.81
CA ALA A 67 -17.44 24.09 -16.44
C ALA A 67 -16.23 23.15 -16.55
N GLN A 68 -15.06 23.70 -16.90
CA GLN A 68 -13.82 22.92 -16.97
C GLN A 68 -13.37 22.43 -15.59
N ALA A 69 -13.49 23.26 -14.55
CA ALA A 69 -13.17 22.87 -13.17
C ALA A 69 -14.03 21.68 -12.71
N LEU A 70 -15.34 21.75 -12.98
CA LEU A 70 -16.28 20.66 -12.66
C LEU A 70 -15.97 19.38 -13.44
N LYS A 71 -15.64 19.51 -14.74
CA LYS A 71 -15.23 18.35 -15.56
C LYS A 71 -13.97 17.68 -15.03
N ARG A 72 -12.97 18.48 -14.60
CA ARG A 72 -11.74 17.94 -14.00
C ARG A 72 -12.03 17.29 -12.63
N ALA A 73 -12.95 17.86 -11.84
CA ALA A 73 -13.36 17.24 -10.58
C ALA A 73 -14.04 15.88 -10.82
N ALA A 74 -14.89 15.76 -11.84
CA ALA A 74 -15.56 14.51 -12.17
C ALA A 74 -14.56 13.42 -12.65
N ALA A 75 -13.52 13.81 -13.39
CA ALA A 75 -12.48 12.89 -13.86
C ALA A 75 -11.51 12.46 -12.75
N PHE A 76 -11.37 13.26 -11.71
CA PHE A 76 -10.37 13.07 -10.66
C PHE A 76 -10.49 11.74 -9.93
N GLY A 77 -11.71 11.29 -9.63
CA GLY A 77 -11.94 10.00 -8.98
C GLY A 77 -11.36 8.83 -9.79
N LEU A 78 -11.49 8.87 -11.11
CA LEU A 78 -10.93 7.84 -11.98
C LEU A 78 -9.40 7.90 -12.04
N GLU A 79 -8.81 9.10 -12.04
CA GLU A 79 -7.35 9.27 -11.98
C GLU A 79 -6.78 8.72 -10.67
N VAL A 80 -7.41 9.04 -9.54
CA VAL A 80 -7.02 8.51 -8.22
C VAL A 80 -7.11 7.00 -8.19
N THR A 81 -8.19 6.42 -8.69
CA THR A 81 -8.38 4.96 -8.73
C THR A 81 -7.27 4.28 -9.52
N ARG A 82 -7.01 4.74 -10.74
CA ARG A 82 -5.94 4.18 -11.59
C ARG A 82 -4.56 4.28 -10.95
N LEU A 83 -4.28 5.39 -10.30
CA LEU A 83 -3.01 5.59 -9.63
C LEU A 83 -2.86 4.67 -8.42
N ILE A 84 -3.91 4.51 -7.61
CA ILE A 84 -3.91 3.59 -6.47
C ILE A 84 -3.73 2.13 -6.92
N GLU A 85 -4.31 1.75 -8.04
CA GLU A 85 -4.17 0.40 -8.60
C GLU A 85 -2.73 0.10 -9.07
N SER A 86 -1.99 1.09 -9.57
CA SER A 86 -0.61 0.91 -10.03
C SER A 86 0.44 0.96 -8.91
N LEU A 87 0.17 1.69 -7.84
CA LEU A 87 1.13 1.93 -6.76
C LEU A 87 1.70 0.66 -6.09
N PRO A 88 0.90 -0.40 -5.78
CA PRO A 88 1.42 -1.61 -5.14
C PRO A 88 2.50 -2.31 -5.97
N GLU A 89 2.37 -2.30 -7.29
CA GLU A 89 3.37 -2.88 -8.20
C GLU A 89 4.63 -2.02 -8.26
N GLU A 90 4.47 -0.69 -8.30
CA GLU A 90 5.58 0.25 -8.37
C GLU A 90 6.44 0.24 -7.10
N CYS A 91 5.83 0.26 -5.91
CA CYS A 91 6.56 0.24 -4.64
C CYS A 91 6.89 -1.16 -4.14
N ARG A 92 6.32 -2.21 -4.73
CA ARG A 92 6.35 -3.58 -4.19
C ARG A 92 5.90 -3.63 -2.74
N CYS A 93 4.88 -2.88 -2.40
CA CYS A 93 4.38 -2.68 -1.06
C CYS A 93 2.86 -2.86 -0.98
N LEU A 94 2.37 -3.11 0.24
CA LEU A 94 0.94 -3.07 0.54
C LEU A 94 0.57 -1.67 1.01
N ILE A 95 -0.43 -1.06 0.40
CA ILE A 95 -0.86 0.30 0.73
C ILE A 95 -1.99 0.25 1.75
N LEU A 96 -1.80 0.97 2.84
CA LEU A 96 -2.78 1.15 3.90
C LEU A 96 -3.39 2.56 3.80
N ALA A 97 -4.71 2.63 3.84
CA ALA A 97 -5.38 3.92 3.98
C ALA A 97 -5.06 4.53 5.36
N ARG A 98 -4.65 5.80 5.41
CA ARG A 98 -4.32 6.49 6.67
C ARG A 98 -5.46 6.41 7.68
N GLY A 99 -6.70 6.55 7.23
CA GLY A 99 -7.88 6.46 8.10
C GLY A 99 -8.13 5.08 8.73
N ALA A 100 -7.49 4.01 8.24
CA ALA A 100 -7.59 2.66 8.81
C ALA A 100 -6.51 2.38 9.87
N ILE A 101 -5.57 3.29 10.08
CA ILE A 101 -4.46 3.10 11.01
C ILE A 101 -4.80 3.77 12.34
N VAL A 102 -4.81 2.97 13.40
CA VAL A 102 -4.98 3.45 14.78
C VAL A 102 -3.63 3.44 15.48
N GLY A 103 -3.08 4.63 15.77
CA GLY A 103 -1.79 4.77 16.44
C GLY A 103 -0.74 5.51 15.59
N PRO A 104 0.51 5.63 16.10
CA PRO A 104 1.57 6.35 15.40
C PRO A 104 2.04 5.58 14.15
N ALA A 105 1.78 6.15 12.97
CA ALA A 105 2.23 5.60 11.68
C ALA A 105 3.61 6.11 11.24
N ALA A 106 4.35 6.77 12.14
CA ALA A 106 5.61 7.46 11.82
C ALA A 106 6.72 6.55 11.25
N GLN A 107 6.58 5.24 11.38
CA GLN A 107 7.53 4.26 10.86
C GLN A 107 7.19 3.75 9.45
N LEU A 108 6.02 4.09 8.94
CA LEU A 108 5.59 3.65 7.61
C LEU A 108 5.86 4.77 6.59
N PRO A 109 6.42 4.47 5.41
CA PRO A 109 6.58 5.44 4.36
C PRO A 109 5.23 6.00 3.92
N ASP A 110 5.13 7.33 3.84
CA ASP A 110 3.94 8.04 3.40
C ASP A 110 4.06 8.38 1.92
N LEU A 111 3.18 7.80 1.12
CA LEU A 111 3.13 8.02 -0.33
C LEU A 111 2.25 9.22 -0.71
N THR A 112 1.54 9.83 0.23
CA THR A 112 0.62 10.95 -0.03
C THR A 112 1.30 12.13 -0.75
N PRO A 113 2.52 12.59 -0.37
CA PRO A 113 3.18 13.69 -1.07
C PRO A 113 3.52 13.38 -2.53
N GLU A 114 3.91 12.14 -2.80
CA GLU A 114 4.24 11.69 -4.16
C GLU A 114 2.98 11.63 -5.04
N VAL A 115 1.92 11.02 -4.53
CA VAL A 115 0.64 10.91 -5.21
C VAL A 115 0.03 12.29 -5.46
N ARG A 116 0.09 13.19 -4.48
CA ARG A 116 -0.34 14.58 -4.62
C ARG A 116 0.37 15.28 -5.77
N ARG A 117 1.69 15.13 -5.88
CA ARG A 117 2.48 15.71 -6.96
C ARG A 117 2.07 15.16 -8.33
N ARG A 118 1.82 13.84 -8.44
CA ARG A 118 1.38 13.21 -9.70
C ARG A 118 -0.01 13.67 -10.13
N LEU A 119 -0.89 13.96 -9.19
CA LEU A 119 -2.26 14.46 -9.43
C LEU A 119 -2.32 15.99 -9.66
N GLY A 120 -1.21 16.71 -9.55
CA GLY A 120 -1.16 18.17 -9.74
C GLY A 120 -1.92 18.96 -8.65
N LEU A 121 -1.84 18.48 -7.40
CA LEU A 121 -2.49 19.07 -6.23
C LEU A 121 -1.52 19.92 -5.40
#